data_469dc0cca624b93f103bca581f3f7961
#
_entry.id   469dc0cca624b93f103bca581f3f7961
#
_cell.length_a   1.000
_cell.length_b   1.000
_cell.length_c   1.000
_cell.angle_alpha   90.00
_cell.angle_beta   90.00
_cell.angle_gamma   90.00
#
_symmetry.space_group_name_H-M   'P 1'
#
loop_
_entity.id
_entity.type
_entity.pdbx_description
1 polymer ?
#
loop_
_entity_poly.entity_id
_entity_poly.type
_entity_poly.pdbx_seq_one_letter_code
_entity_poly.pdbx_strand_id
1 'polypeptide(L)'
;PYRRQRQMCIRDRLVIPVPNLDDENHVLLSSLDETVIQHGAEFNLGLHKYQGDHFSPNGHKYIREFDCEHIPATTYRVGGVILRKEKIFVHHENRILIRYTLVDAHSATTLRFRPFLAFRSVREYTHENPQANRDYQLVENGVKTCMYPGYPELFMQLNKKNEFHYQPDWYRGIEYPKEQERGYDFNEDLYVPGYFEVDIKKGESIVFSAGISEISPRKLKQTFEAEVADRTPRDSFYHCLQNSAHQFHNKQGENHYVLAGYPWFKCCLLYTSPSPRDVEESR
;
A
#
# COMPACT_ATOMS: atom_id res chain seq x y z
N PRO A 1 14.58 -9.68 -2.11
CA PRO A 1 13.78 -9.78 -0.87
C PRO A 1 13.45 -8.38 -0.36
N TYR A 2 14.43 -7.58 -0.09
CA TYR A 2 14.34 -6.17 0.28
C TYR A 2 13.55 -5.31 -0.75
N ARG A 3 13.56 -5.71 -2.03
CA ARG A 3 12.84 -5.02 -3.11
C ARG A 3 11.31 -5.19 -3.05
N ARG A 4 10.76 -6.36 -2.65
CA ARG A 4 9.29 -6.53 -2.56
C ARG A 4 8.71 -5.79 -1.34
N GLN A 5 9.38 -5.81 -0.21
CA GLN A 5 8.96 -5.03 0.95
C GLN A 5 9.13 -3.52 0.72
N ARG A 6 10.22 -3.09 0.06
CA ARG A 6 10.34 -1.70 -0.44
C ARG A 6 9.31 -1.37 -1.52
N GLN A 7 8.97 -2.32 -2.41
CA GLN A 7 7.88 -2.12 -3.37
C GLN A 7 6.52 -2.05 -2.68
N MET A 8 6.29 -2.79 -1.60
CA MET A 8 5.09 -2.64 -0.76
C MET A 8 5.06 -1.29 -0.05
N CYS A 9 6.20 -0.81 0.48
CA CYS A 9 6.30 0.50 1.12
C CYS A 9 6.31 1.69 0.14
N ILE A 10 6.73 1.50 -1.11
CA ILE A 10 6.79 2.55 -2.14
C ILE A 10 5.47 2.62 -2.92
N ARG A 11 4.83 1.47 -3.14
CA ARG A 11 3.50 1.39 -3.77
C ARG A 11 2.45 1.30 -2.68
N ASP A 12 1.33 1.94 -2.85
CA ASP A 12 0.18 1.95 -1.93
C ASP A 12 -0.56 0.61 -1.99
N ARG A 13 0.17 -0.50 -1.79
CA ARG A 13 -0.29 -1.86 -2.00
C ARG A 13 -0.60 -2.54 -0.68
N LEU A 14 -1.79 -3.11 -0.58
CA LEU A 14 -2.15 -4.03 0.51
C LEU A 14 -2.03 -5.47 0.03
N VAL A 15 -1.10 -6.19 0.63
CA VAL A 15 -0.85 -7.62 0.39
C VAL A 15 -1.01 -8.37 1.69
N ILE A 16 -1.87 -9.38 1.70
CA ILE A 16 -2.25 -10.12 2.89
C ILE A 16 -2.26 -11.64 2.62
N PRO A 17 -2.06 -12.49 3.64
CA PRO A 17 -2.39 -13.90 3.53
C PRO A 17 -3.92 -14.09 3.48
N VAL A 18 -4.38 -15.05 2.67
CA VAL A 18 -5.80 -15.43 2.59
C VAL A 18 -5.90 -16.95 2.76
N PRO A 19 -5.78 -17.47 4.00
CA PRO A 19 -5.69 -18.92 4.27
C PRO A 19 -6.90 -19.74 3.78
N ASN A 20 -8.03 -19.06 3.56
CA ASN A 20 -9.24 -19.73 3.04
C ASN A 20 -9.14 -20.08 1.53
N LEU A 21 -8.21 -19.48 0.80
CA LEU A 21 -7.99 -19.74 -0.62
C LEU A 21 -6.78 -20.66 -0.82
N ASP A 22 -5.65 -20.29 -0.27
CA ASP A 22 -4.39 -21.01 -0.38
C ASP A 22 -3.36 -20.49 0.65
N ASP A 23 -2.14 -21.04 0.62
CA ASP A 23 -1.03 -20.60 1.48
C ASP A 23 -0.26 -19.39 0.92
N GLU A 24 -0.72 -18.77 -0.16
CA GLU A 24 -0.06 -17.63 -0.78
C GLU A 24 -0.52 -16.29 -0.19
N ASN A 25 0.25 -15.26 -0.46
CA ASN A 25 -0.18 -13.88 -0.22
C ASN A 25 -0.97 -13.36 -1.43
N HIS A 26 -1.97 -12.54 -1.15
CA HIS A 26 -2.85 -11.96 -2.16
C HIS A 26 -2.81 -10.44 -2.12
N VAL A 27 -2.84 -9.83 -3.30
CA VAL A 27 -2.92 -8.39 -3.49
C VAL A 27 -4.39 -7.99 -3.56
N LEU A 28 -4.88 -7.22 -2.60
CA LEU A 28 -6.24 -6.66 -2.62
C LEU A 28 -6.23 -5.26 -3.25
N LEU A 29 -5.49 -4.33 -2.64
CA LEU A 29 -5.22 -3.00 -3.19
C LEU A 29 -3.87 -3.02 -3.90
N SER A 30 -3.84 -2.75 -5.19
CA SER A 30 -2.61 -2.74 -5.99
C SER A 30 -1.92 -1.37 -5.93
N SER A 31 -2.68 -0.30 -6.02
CA SER A 31 -2.20 1.08 -5.89
C SER A 31 -3.33 2.02 -5.51
N LEU A 32 -2.97 3.21 -5.05
CA LEU A 32 -3.87 4.33 -4.84
C LEU A 32 -3.33 5.52 -5.63
N ASP A 33 -4.13 6.00 -6.59
CA ASP A 33 -3.78 7.19 -7.35
C ASP A 33 -4.41 8.42 -6.72
N GLU A 34 -3.58 9.44 -6.49
CA GLU A 34 -4.02 10.71 -5.96
C GLU A 34 -4.11 11.76 -7.07
N THR A 35 -5.13 12.59 -6.98
CA THR A 35 -5.25 13.79 -7.81
C THR A 35 -5.42 15.01 -6.91
N VAL A 36 -4.57 16.01 -7.11
CA VAL A 36 -4.72 17.32 -6.48
C VAL A 36 -5.58 18.18 -7.40
N ILE A 37 -6.66 18.74 -6.86
CA ILE A 37 -7.59 19.59 -7.61
C ILE A 37 -7.52 21.00 -7.03
N GLN A 38 -7.23 21.98 -7.90
CA GLN A 38 -7.12 23.38 -7.55
C GLN A 38 -7.67 24.25 -8.67
N HIS A 39 -8.60 25.18 -8.36
CA HIS A 39 -9.22 26.04 -9.35
C HIS A 39 -9.77 25.34 -10.59
N GLY A 40 -10.28 24.11 -10.41
CA GLY A 40 -10.76 23.26 -11.51
C GLY A 40 -9.67 22.56 -12.33
N ALA A 41 -8.39 22.82 -12.05
CA ALA A 41 -7.28 22.08 -12.66
C ALA A 41 -6.98 20.80 -11.86
N GLU A 42 -6.84 19.70 -12.56
CA GLU A 42 -6.55 18.38 -12.00
C GLU A 42 -5.09 17.99 -12.24
N PHE A 43 -4.39 17.61 -11.17
CA PHE A 43 -3.00 17.16 -11.21
C PHE A 43 -2.93 15.75 -10.63
N ASN A 44 -2.85 14.76 -11.50
CA ASN A 44 -2.74 13.37 -11.09
C ASN A 44 -1.29 13.02 -10.74
N LEU A 45 -1.08 12.43 -9.54
CA LEU A 45 0.23 12.08 -9.01
C LEU A 45 0.60 10.61 -9.28
N GLY A 46 -0.30 9.83 -9.87
CA GLY A 46 -0.07 8.44 -10.26
C GLY A 46 0.93 8.29 -11.40
N LEU A 47 1.41 7.06 -11.59
CA LEU A 47 2.26 6.67 -12.70
C LEU A 47 2.04 5.20 -13.02
N HIS A 48 1.51 4.92 -14.20
CA HIS A 48 1.38 3.57 -14.75
C HIS A 48 2.03 3.49 -16.12
N LYS A 49 2.64 2.35 -16.43
CA LYS A 49 3.08 2.03 -17.78
C LYS A 49 1.98 1.19 -18.45
N TYR A 50 1.56 1.58 -19.62
CA TYR A 50 0.60 0.86 -20.45
C TYR A 50 1.29 0.28 -21.68
N GLN A 51 0.59 -0.62 -22.38
CA GLN A 51 1.05 -1.19 -23.64
C GLN A 51 1.50 -0.10 -24.63
N GLY A 52 2.52 -0.41 -25.44
CA GLY A 52 3.08 0.52 -26.42
C GLY A 52 4.02 1.57 -25.82
N ASP A 53 4.63 1.27 -24.67
CA ASP A 53 5.61 2.13 -23.99
C ASP A 53 5.04 3.48 -23.55
N HIS A 54 3.74 3.51 -23.28
CA HIS A 54 3.02 4.70 -22.89
C HIS A 54 2.93 4.81 -21.36
N PHE A 55 3.36 5.96 -20.82
CA PHE A 55 3.26 6.26 -19.40
C PHE A 55 2.14 7.28 -19.14
N SER A 56 1.18 6.90 -18.32
CA SER A 56 0.06 7.79 -17.94
C SER A 56 -0.48 7.39 -16.57
N PRO A 57 -0.85 8.36 -15.72
CA PRO A 57 -0.44 9.75 -15.77
C PRO A 57 1.06 9.92 -15.48
N ASN A 58 1.57 11.14 -15.60
CA ASN A 58 3.00 11.43 -15.43
C ASN A 58 3.28 12.11 -14.08
N GLY A 59 2.79 11.55 -13.00
CA GLY A 59 2.87 12.11 -11.64
C GLY A 59 4.29 12.23 -11.11
N HIS A 60 5.23 11.41 -11.60
CA HIS A 60 6.64 11.45 -11.18
C HIS A 60 7.30 12.83 -11.36
N LYS A 61 6.87 13.61 -12.33
CA LYS A 61 7.39 14.97 -12.58
C LYS A 61 7.10 15.97 -11.44
N TYR A 62 6.14 15.65 -10.57
CA TYR A 62 5.78 16.48 -9.43
C TYR A 62 6.53 16.10 -8.15
N ILE A 63 7.25 14.98 -8.14
CA ILE A 63 8.05 14.55 -6.99
C ILE A 63 9.20 15.51 -6.80
N ARG A 64 9.27 16.11 -5.62
CA ARG A 64 10.36 17.00 -5.20
C ARG A 64 11.39 16.27 -4.36
N GLU A 65 10.92 15.44 -3.45
CA GLU A 65 11.75 14.81 -2.45
C GLU A 65 11.17 13.46 -2.04
N PHE A 66 12.04 12.53 -1.72
CA PHE A 66 11.70 11.27 -1.07
C PHE A 66 12.65 11.04 0.10
N ASP A 67 12.09 10.87 1.28
CA ASP A 67 12.85 10.48 2.47
C ASP A 67 12.32 9.17 3.08
N CYS A 68 13.12 8.55 3.92
CA CYS A 68 12.76 7.34 4.65
C CYS A 68 13.51 7.26 5.99
N GLU A 69 13.59 8.38 6.71
CA GLU A 69 14.26 8.43 8.02
C GLU A 69 13.47 7.64 9.07
N HIS A 70 12.20 7.92 9.23
CA HIS A 70 11.29 7.18 10.12
C HIS A 70 10.40 6.23 9.32
N ILE A 71 9.68 6.80 8.35
CA ILE A 71 8.77 6.08 7.45
C ILE A 71 8.94 6.61 6.03
N PRO A 72 8.57 5.84 4.99
CA PRO A 72 8.62 6.33 3.61
C PRO A 72 7.72 7.55 3.44
N ALA A 73 8.31 8.66 3.01
CA ALA A 73 7.62 9.90 2.74
C ALA A 73 8.01 10.47 1.37
N THR A 74 7.02 10.95 0.63
CA THR A 74 7.21 11.58 -0.68
C THR A 74 6.59 12.97 -0.65
N THR A 75 7.36 13.98 -1.02
CA THR A 75 6.89 15.36 -1.12
C THR A 75 6.68 15.72 -2.59
N TYR A 76 5.46 16.14 -2.91
CA TYR A 76 5.07 16.60 -4.24
C TYR A 76 4.94 18.12 -4.24
N ARG A 77 5.32 18.74 -5.37
CA ARG A 77 5.05 20.16 -5.65
C ARG A 77 4.29 20.27 -6.96
N VAL A 78 3.06 20.77 -6.90
CA VAL A 78 2.17 20.84 -8.05
C VAL A 78 1.17 21.99 -7.91
N GLY A 79 0.96 22.78 -8.95
CA GLY A 79 -0.07 23.82 -8.97
C GLY A 79 0.00 24.85 -7.83
N GLY A 80 1.21 25.12 -7.28
CA GLY A 80 1.37 26.00 -6.10
C GLY A 80 1.09 25.30 -4.76
N VAL A 81 0.89 23.98 -4.77
CA VAL A 81 0.67 23.14 -3.60
C VAL A 81 1.93 22.36 -3.27
N ILE A 82 2.21 22.19 -1.98
CA ILE A 82 3.19 21.23 -1.46
C ILE A 82 2.41 20.20 -0.64
N LEU A 83 2.40 18.96 -1.16
CA LEU A 83 1.72 17.81 -0.54
C LEU A 83 2.77 16.78 -0.09
N ARG A 84 2.73 16.39 1.19
CA ARG A 84 3.55 15.29 1.74
C ARG A 84 2.68 14.05 1.90
N LYS A 85 3.14 12.93 1.34
CA LYS A 85 2.51 11.60 1.41
C LYS A 85 3.40 10.68 2.21
N GLU A 86 2.89 10.09 3.27
CA GLU A 86 3.59 9.18 4.18
C GLU A 86 2.82 7.87 4.29
N LYS A 87 3.53 6.74 4.41
CA LYS A 87 2.92 5.40 4.38
C LYS A 87 3.42 4.55 5.52
N ILE A 88 2.51 3.77 6.12
CA ILE A 88 2.84 2.84 7.18
C ILE A 88 1.90 1.63 7.15
N PHE A 89 2.44 0.47 7.50
CA PHE A 89 1.65 -0.72 7.80
C PHE A 89 1.44 -0.79 9.31
N VAL A 90 0.20 -1.05 9.72
CA VAL A 90 -0.14 -1.21 11.13
C VAL A 90 0.41 -2.55 11.62
N HIS A 91 1.08 -2.54 12.77
CA HIS A 91 1.61 -3.75 13.39
C HIS A 91 0.48 -4.72 13.74
N HIS A 92 0.67 -5.99 13.42
CA HIS A 92 -0.28 -7.08 13.68
C HIS A 92 -1.68 -6.93 13.05
N GLU A 93 -1.86 -5.95 12.16
CA GLU A 93 -3.09 -5.80 11.38
C GLU A 93 -2.80 -5.88 9.87
N ASN A 94 -3.74 -6.45 9.12
CA ASN A 94 -3.72 -6.43 7.66
C ASN A 94 -4.28 -5.08 7.17
N ARG A 95 -3.53 -4.01 7.44
CA ARG A 95 -3.93 -2.62 7.19
C ARG A 95 -2.76 -1.75 6.76
N ILE A 96 -2.97 -0.97 5.70
CA ILE A 96 -2.10 0.14 5.32
C ILE A 96 -2.76 1.47 5.68
N LEU A 97 -1.99 2.39 6.24
CA LEU A 97 -2.37 3.77 6.46
C LEU A 97 -1.50 4.68 5.60
N ILE A 98 -2.14 5.64 4.93
CA ILE A 98 -1.46 6.63 4.09
C ILE A 98 -1.89 8.01 4.56
N ARG A 99 -0.94 8.81 5.05
CA ARG A 99 -1.18 10.17 5.49
C ARG A 99 -0.79 11.17 4.41
N TYR A 100 -1.70 12.08 4.12
CA TYR A 100 -1.51 13.21 3.22
C TYR A 100 -1.55 14.49 4.03
N THR A 101 -0.46 15.24 4.03
CA THR A 101 -0.37 16.55 4.72
C THR A 101 -0.21 17.64 3.68
N LEU A 102 -1.13 18.60 3.68
CA LEU A 102 -1.03 19.78 2.84
C LEU A 102 -0.10 20.79 3.51
N VAL A 103 1.18 20.74 3.16
CA VAL A 103 2.23 21.56 3.79
C VAL A 103 2.07 23.02 3.41
N ASP A 104 1.79 23.27 2.13
CA ASP A 104 1.56 24.62 1.62
C ASP A 104 0.51 24.61 0.51
N ALA A 105 -0.35 25.64 0.51
CA ALA A 105 -1.32 25.90 -0.52
C ALA A 105 -1.79 27.37 -0.44
N HIS A 106 -2.02 27.98 -1.59
CA HIS A 106 -2.50 29.36 -1.67
C HIS A 106 -4.01 29.47 -1.87
N SER A 107 -4.70 28.35 -2.08
CA SER A 107 -6.15 28.31 -2.34
C SER A 107 -6.78 27.00 -1.81
N ALA A 108 -8.11 26.94 -1.86
CA ALA A 108 -8.84 25.71 -1.56
C ALA A 108 -8.35 24.58 -2.44
N THR A 109 -8.12 23.43 -1.82
CA THR A 109 -7.56 22.25 -2.46
C THR A 109 -8.43 21.05 -2.12
N THR A 110 -8.78 20.25 -3.13
CA THR A 110 -9.47 18.98 -2.97
C THR A 110 -8.53 17.84 -3.37
N LEU A 111 -8.50 16.79 -2.60
CA LEU A 111 -7.80 15.55 -2.94
C LEU A 111 -8.82 14.52 -3.41
N ARG A 112 -8.50 13.89 -4.55
CA ARG A 112 -9.23 12.74 -5.08
C ARG A 112 -8.35 11.52 -4.94
N PHE A 113 -8.91 10.43 -4.41
CA PHE A 113 -8.24 9.14 -4.22
C PHE A 113 -8.93 8.08 -5.07
N ARG A 114 -8.20 7.46 -5.98
CA ARG A 114 -8.69 6.40 -6.85
C ARG A 114 -7.98 5.09 -6.52
N PRO A 115 -8.66 4.14 -5.87
CA PRO A 115 -8.08 2.83 -5.53
C PRO A 115 -8.12 1.89 -6.73
N PHE A 116 -6.99 1.23 -7.00
CA PHE A 116 -6.83 0.19 -8.01
C PHE A 116 -6.81 -1.17 -7.32
N LEU A 117 -7.82 -1.98 -7.58
CA LEU A 117 -8.03 -3.26 -6.93
C LEU A 117 -7.58 -4.41 -7.82
N ALA A 118 -7.00 -5.46 -7.22
CA ALA A 118 -6.52 -6.63 -7.92
C ALA A 118 -7.21 -7.92 -7.46
N PHE A 119 -7.31 -8.18 -6.15
CA PHE A 119 -7.86 -9.41 -5.55
C PHE A 119 -7.31 -10.68 -6.22
N ARG A 120 -6.00 -10.87 -6.15
CA ARG A 120 -5.28 -11.96 -6.80
C ARG A 120 -4.09 -12.45 -6.00
N SER A 121 -3.62 -13.67 -6.28
CA SER A 121 -2.33 -14.14 -5.78
C SER A 121 -1.18 -13.21 -6.20
N VAL A 122 -0.13 -13.14 -5.39
CA VAL A 122 1.10 -12.38 -5.74
C VAL A 122 1.83 -12.95 -6.94
N ARG A 123 1.51 -14.19 -7.35
CA ARG A 123 2.15 -14.90 -8.46
C ARG A 123 1.44 -14.73 -9.80
N GLU A 124 0.19 -14.28 -9.78
CA GLU A 124 -0.66 -14.15 -10.94
C GLU A 124 -0.98 -12.68 -11.21
N TYR A 125 -1.51 -12.38 -12.38
CA TYR A 125 -2.04 -11.08 -12.73
C TYR A 125 -3.54 -11.17 -13.00
N THR A 126 -4.25 -10.12 -12.63
CA THR A 126 -5.70 -9.99 -12.90
C THR A 126 -5.94 -9.44 -14.29
N HIS A 127 -6.96 -9.97 -14.96
CA HIS A 127 -7.50 -9.43 -16.19
C HIS A 127 -9.00 -9.16 -16.04
N GLU A 128 -9.51 -8.20 -16.83
CA GLU A 128 -10.94 -7.92 -16.85
C GLU A 128 -11.75 -9.19 -17.07
N ASN A 129 -12.73 -9.42 -16.21
CA ASN A 129 -13.58 -10.60 -16.29
C ASN A 129 -14.99 -10.31 -15.74
N PRO A 130 -16.01 -11.07 -16.21
CA PRO A 130 -17.40 -10.86 -15.78
C PRO A 130 -17.71 -11.41 -14.38
N GLN A 131 -16.80 -12.21 -13.76
CA GLN A 131 -16.97 -12.78 -12.43
C GLN A 131 -16.70 -11.78 -11.32
N ALA A 132 -15.98 -10.69 -11.63
CA ALA A 132 -15.67 -9.64 -10.66
C ALA A 132 -16.96 -8.99 -10.16
N ASN A 133 -17.22 -9.13 -8.86
CA ASN A 133 -18.29 -8.41 -8.20
C ASN A 133 -17.94 -6.91 -8.16
N ARG A 134 -18.88 -6.08 -8.61
CA ARG A 134 -18.72 -4.62 -8.68
C ARG A 134 -19.46 -3.90 -7.55
N ASP A 135 -20.13 -4.64 -6.68
CA ASP A 135 -20.89 -4.07 -5.57
C ASP A 135 -20.00 -3.49 -4.50
N TYR A 136 -20.48 -2.47 -3.84
CA TYR A 136 -19.88 -1.87 -2.68
C TYR A 136 -20.93 -1.56 -1.62
N GLN A 137 -20.50 -1.42 -0.39
CA GLN A 137 -21.34 -0.97 0.72
C GLN A 137 -20.69 0.23 1.39
N LEU A 138 -21.53 1.19 1.76
CA LEU A 138 -21.08 2.36 2.53
C LEU A 138 -20.75 1.96 3.97
N VAL A 139 -19.64 2.48 4.48
CA VAL A 139 -19.23 2.41 5.88
C VAL A 139 -18.93 3.81 6.38
N GLU A 140 -18.64 3.97 7.67
CA GLU A 140 -18.31 5.30 8.22
C GLU A 140 -17.10 5.90 7.49
N ASN A 141 -17.32 7.05 6.83
CA ASN A 141 -16.32 7.75 6.01
C ASN A 141 -15.59 6.88 4.98
N GLY A 142 -16.29 5.95 4.33
CA GLY A 142 -15.66 5.11 3.34
C GLY A 142 -16.60 4.08 2.72
N VAL A 143 -15.98 3.09 2.09
CA VAL A 143 -16.67 1.96 1.45
C VAL A 143 -15.97 0.65 1.76
N LYS A 144 -16.71 -0.45 1.67
CA LYS A 144 -16.17 -1.80 1.61
C LYS A 144 -16.61 -2.52 0.35
N THR A 145 -15.75 -3.40 -0.15
CA THR A 145 -16.00 -4.20 -1.35
C THR A 145 -15.26 -5.54 -1.28
N CYS A 146 -15.75 -6.52 -2.02
CA CYS A 146 -15.08 -7.80 -2.22
C CYS A 146 -15.32 -8.25 -3.65
N MET A 147 -14.26 -8.40 -4.45
CA MET A 147 -14.39 -8.71 -5.88
C MET A 147 -14.72 -10.18 -6.16
N TYR A 148 -14.24 -11.10 -5.33
CA TYR A 148 -14.43 -12.53 -5.57
C TYR A 148 -14.77 -13.29 -4.28
N PRO A 149 -15.58 -14.37 -4.36
CA PRO A 149 -15.85 -15.23 -3.22
C PRO A 149 -14.56 -15.83 -2.62
N GLY A 150 -14.54 -15.99 -1.31
CA GLY A 150 -13.38 -16.52 -0.58
C GLY A 150 -12.37 -15.47 -0.11
N TYR A 151 -12.37 -14.29 -0.71
CA TYR A 151 -11.59 -13.15 -0.22
C TYR A 151 -12.26 -12.45 0.95
N PRO A 152 -11.48 -11.82 1.85
CA PRO A 152 -12.04 -10.91 2.85
C PRO A 152 -12.57 -9.63 2.19
N GLU A 153 -13.49 -8.96 2.87
CA GLU A 153 -13.92 -7.62 2.50
C GLU A 153 -12.77 -6.62 2.67
N LEU A 154 -12.57 -5.77 1.69
CA LEU A 154 -11.63 -4.65 1.73
C LEU A 154 -12.37 -3.38 2.17
N PHE A 155 -11.99 -2.86 3.33
CA PHE A 155 -12.49 -1.59 3.86
C PHE A 155 -11.54 -0.47 3.46
N MET A 156 -12.08 0.57 2.83
CA MET A 156 -11.35 1.78 2.45
C MET A 156 -12.02 2.97 3.11
N GLN A 157 -11.34 3.61 4.07
CA GLN A 157 -11.90 4.66 4.92
C GLN A 157 -10.96 5.85 5.06
N LEU A 158 -11.53 7.03 5.28
CA LEU A 158 -10.77 8.26 5.58
C LEU A 158 -11.11 8.77 6.98
N ASN A 159 -10.17 9.43 7.63
CA ASN A 159 -10.39 10.07 8.94
C ASN A 159 -11.32 11.28 8.88
N LYS A 160 -11.66 11.77 7.69
CA LYS A 160 -12.51 12.93 7.45
C LYS A 160 -13.71 12.52 6.59
N LYS A 161 -14.84 13.21 6.79
CA LYS A 161 -16.01 13.05 5.93
C LYS A 161 -15.59 13.33 4.49
N ASN A 162 -15.96 12.44 3.60
CA ASN A 162 -15.63 12.48 2.18
C ASN A 162 -16.86 12.10 1.36
N GLU A 163 -16.77 12.28 0.06
CA GLU A 163 -17.75 11.84 -0.91
C GLU A 163 -17.16 10.71 -1.74
N PHE A 164 -17.87 9.59 -1.83
CA PHE A 164 -17.50 8.49 -2.71
C PHE A 164 -18.34 8.55 -3.98
N HIS A 165 -17.66 8.68 -5.11
CA HIS A 165 -18.27 8.68 -6.44
C HIS A 165 -18.10 7.31 -7.07
N TYR A 166 -19.20 6.57 -7.18
CA TYR A 166 -19.21 5.27 -7.84
C TYR A 166 -19.04 5.44 -9.35
N GLN A 167 -17.89 5.04 -9.86
CA GLN A 167 -17.54 5.10 -11.28
C GLN A 167 -16.68 3.87 -11.63
N PRO A 168 -17.32 2.69 -11.73
CA PRO A 168 -16.59 1.44 -11.95
C PRO A 168 -15.99 1.38 -13.34
N ASP A 169 -14.70 1.06 -13.42
CA ASP A 169 -13.98 0.86 -14.69
C ASP A 169 -12.82 -0.11 -14.52
N TRP A 170 -12.36 -0.67 -15.64
CA TRP A 170 -11.16 -1.47 -15.74
C TRP A 170 -10.07 -0.69 -16.44
N TYR A 171 -8.93 -0.57 -15.80
CA TYR A 171 -7.71 0.01 -16.36
C TYR A 171 -6.88 -1.12 -16.95
N ARG A 172 -6.90 -1.23 -18.28
CA ARG A 172 -6.41 -2.37 -19.05
C ARG A 172 -4.97 -2.17 -19.51
N GLY A 173 -4.22 -3.29 -19.60
CA GLY A 173 -2.90 -3.30 -20.20
C GLY A 173 -1.83 -2.56 -19.40
N ILE A 174 -1.91 -2.57 -18.08
CA ILE A 174 -0.84 -2.05 -17.21
C ILE A 174 0.33 -3.02 -17.27
N GLU A 175 1.54 -2.50 -17.55
CA GLU A 175 2.75 -3.30 -17.70
C GLU A 175 3.72 -3.15 -16.53
N TYR A 176 4.40 -4.25 -16.21
CA TYR A 176 5.46 -4.34 -15.21
C TYR A 176 6.80 -4.67 -15.86
N PRO A 177 7.60 -3.68 -16.33
CA PRO A 177 8.80 -3.92 -17.12
C PRO A 177 9.83 -4.82 -16.44
N LYS A 178 9.91 -4.78 -15.10
CA LYS A 178 10.85 -5.62 -14.34
C LYS A 178 10.47 -7.10 -14.32
N GLU A 179 9.20 -7.42 -14.47
CA GLU A 179 8.76 -8.82 -14.63
C GLU A 179 8.97 -9.28 -16.08
N GLN A 180 8.72 -8.39 -17.04
CA GLN A 180 9.05 -8.63 -18.47
C GLN A 180 10.54 -8.93 -18.68
N GLU A 181 11.44 -8.13 -18.08
CA GLU A 181 12.90 -8.36 -18.13
C GLU A 181 13.31 -9.74 -17.59
N ARG A 182 12.50 -10.35 -16.75
CA ARG A 182 12.73 -11.67 -16.15
C ARG A 182 12.06 -12.81 -16.91
N GLY A 183 11.34 -12.52 -17.99
CA GLY A 183 10.60 -13.48 -18.76
C GLY A 183 9.33 -14.01 -18.10
N TYR A 184 8.78 -13.29 -17.12
CA TYR A 184 7.51 -13.61 -16.49
C TYR A 184 6.36 -12.86 -17.16
N ASP A 185 5.12 -13.29 -16.85
CA ASP A 185 3.94 -12.51 -17.19
C ASP A 185 4.02 -11.13 -16.54
N PHE A 186 3.63 -10.09 -17.29
CA PHE A 186 3.88 -8.69 -16.92
C PHE A 186 2.71 -7.75 -17.22
N ASN A 187 1.60 -8.26 -17.74
CA ASN A 187 0.41 -7.48 -18.07
C ASN A 187 -0.67 -7.68 -17.00
N GLU A 188 -1.34 -6.60 -16.62
CA GLU A 188 -2.42 -6.62 -15.65
C GLU A 188 -3.51 -5.63 -16.00
N ASP A 189 -4.77 -6.03 -15.77
CA ASP A 189 -5.90 -5.11 -15.74
C ASP A 189 -6.32 -4.92 -14.29
N LEU A 190 -6.52 -3.67 -13.86
CA LEU A 190 -6.92 -3.35 -12.50
C LEU A 190 -8.32 -2.75 -12.47
N TYR A 191 -9.12 -3.22 -11.54
CA TYR A 191 -10.47 -2.72 -11.31
C TYR A 191 -10.47 -1.50 -10.41
N VAL A 192 -11.20 -0.47 -10.78
CA VAL A 192 -11.43 0.75 -9.99
C VAL A 192 -12.92 0.88 -9.73
N PRO A 193 -13.39 0.83 -8.47
CA PRO A 193 -14.82 0.96 -8.16
C PRO A 193 -15.32 2.40 -8.28
N GLY A 194 -14.42 3.37 -8.25
CA GLY A 194 -14.71 4.79 -8.24
C GLY A 194 -13.61 5.57 -7.52
N TYR A 195 -13.97 6.73 -6.95
CA TYR A 195 -12.99 7.56 -6.25
C TYR A 195 -13.61 8.29 -5.06
N PHE A 196 -12.76 8.66 -4.12
CA PHE A 196 -13.13 9.51 -2.98
C PHE A 196 -12.69 10.95 -3.25
N GLU A 197 -13.52 11.91 -2.86
CA GLU A 197 -13.13 13.33 -2.84
C GLU A 197 -13.23 13.89 -1.43
N VAL A 198 -12.25 14.70 -1.08
CA VAL A 198 -12.16 15.31 0.24
C VAL A 198 -11.40 16.62 0.18
N ASP A 199 -11.97 17.67 0.75
CA ASP A 199 -11.29 18.96 0.86
C ASP A 199 -10.23 18.94 1.95
N ILE A 200 -9.12 19.59 1.69
CA ILE A 200 -8.01 19.72 2.61
C ILE A 200 -7.53 21.16 2.69
N LYS A 201 -7.21 21.61 3.91
CA LYS A 201 -6.69 22.95 4.18
C LYS A 201 -5.18 22.91 4.44
N LYS A 202 -4.51 24.03 4.21
CA LYS A 202 -3.09 24.18 4.57
C LYS A 202 -2.87 23.81 6.05
N GLY A 203 -1.86 23.00 6.31
CA GLY A 203 -1.53 22.44 7.63
C GLY A 203 -2.40 21.27 8.07
N GLU A 204 -3.44 20.90 7.31
CA GLU A 204 -4.29 19.76 7.62
C GLU A 204 -3.68 18.45 7.12
N SER A 205 -3.99 17.36 7.83
CA SER A 205 -3.62 16.00 7.39
C SER A 205 -4.86 15.12 7.25
N ILE A 206 -4.89 14.34 6.18
CA ILE A 206 -5.89 13.30 5.91
C ILE A 206 -5.20 11.96 5.96
N VAL A 207 -5.83 10.97 6.61
CA VAL A 207 -5.35 9.59 6.66
C VAL A 207 -6.33 8.70 5.90
N PHE A 208 -5.86 8.06 4.84
CA PHE A 208 -6.53 7.00 4.12
C PHE A 208 -6.13 5.66 4.72
N SER A 209 -7.10 4.78 4.94
CA SER A 209 -6.93 3.43 5.43
C SER A 209 -7.45 2.43 4.43
N ALA A 210 -6.68 1.40 4.11
CA ALA A 210 -7.15 0.19 3.47
C ALA A 210 -6.82 -1.03 4.33
N GLY A 211 -7.82 -1.86 4.65
CA GLY A 211 -7.66 -3.02 5.54
C GLY A 211 -8.82 -4.00 5.42
N ILE A 212 -8.70 -5.17 6.06
CA ILE A 212 -9.71 -6.24 6.03
C ILE A 212 -10.71 -6.19 7.18
N SER A 213 -10.68 -5.14 7.97
CA SER A 213 -11.63 -4.88 9.06
C SER A 213 -12.00 -3.40 9.06
N GLU A 214 -13.18 -3.09 9.56
CA GLU A 214 -13.59 -1.71 9.77
C GLU A 214 -12.80 -1.07 10.91
N ILE A 215 -12.49 0.21 10.78
CA ILE A 215 -11.87 1.02 11.83
C ILE A 215 -12.67 2.31 12.02
N SER A 216 -12.77 2.78 13.26
CA SER A 216 -13.37 4.09 13.51
C SER A 216 -12.50 5.21 12.88
N PRO A 217 -13.05 6.04 12.00
CA PRO A 217 -12.32 7.14 11.35
C PRO A 217 -11.62 8.09 12.32
N ARG A 218 -12.18 8.27 13.51
CA ARG A 218 -11.63 9.12 14.58
C ARG A 218 -10.29 8.60 15.11
N LYS A 219 -10.06 7.28 15.06
CA LYS A 219 -8.84 6.64 15.55
C LYS A 219 -7.71 6.67 14.54
N LEU A 220 -7.99 6.89 13.24
CA LEU A 220 -7.00 6.75 12.16
C LEU A 220 -5.75 7.63 12.35
N LYS A 221 -5.92 8.89 12.77
CA LYS A 221 -4.79 9.78 13.07
C LYS A 221 -3.96 9.27 14.24
N GLN A 222 -4.65 8.92 15.34
CA GLN A 222 -3.99 8.40 16.54
C GLN A 222 -3.24 7.10 16.25
N THR A 223 -3.86 6.17 15.51
CA THR A 223 -3.21 4.91 15.09
C THR A 223 -1.97 5.20 14.24
N PHE A 224 -2.06 6.12 13.28
CA PHE A 224 -0.91 6.49 12.45
C PHE A 224 0.23 7.06 13.30
N GLU A 225 -0.06 7.97 14.22
CA GLU A 225 0.92 8.60 15.10
C GLU A 225 1.56 7.60 16.07
N ALA A 226 0.78 6.68 16.62
CA ALA A 226 1.28 5.61 17.48
C ALA A 226 2.25 4.69 16.72
N GLU A 227 1.90 4.28 15.51
CA GLU A 227 2.75 3.47 14.65
C GLU A 227 4.05 4.18 14.26
N VAL A 228 4.02 5.50 14.02
CA VAL A 228 5.23 6.28 13.75
C VAL A 228 6.11 6.36 15.00
N ALA A 229 5.52 6.59 16.17
CA ALA A 229 6.24 6.71 17.43
C ALA A 229 6.94 5.39 17.85
N ASP A 230 6.38 4.24 17.47
CA ASP A 230 6.96 2.92 17.73
C ASP A 230 8.16 2.60 16.80
N ARG A 231 8.39 3.40 15.75
CA ARG A 231 9.50 3.18 14.81
C ARG A 231 10.81 3.72 15.36
N THR A 232 11.84 2.89 15.34
CA THR A 232 13.20 3.34 15.65
C THR A 232 13.69 4.30 14.55
N PRO A 233 14.14 5.54 14.90
CA PRO A 233 14.72 6.46 13.94
C PRO A 233 15.92 5.84 13.20
N ARG A 234 16.13 6.18 11.94
CA ARG A 234 17.28 5.70 11.14
C ARG A 234 18.39 6.72 11.10
N ASP A 235 18.69 7.31 12.23
CA ASP A 235 19.69 8.37 12.42
C ASP A 235 21.13 7.84 12.58
N SER A 236 21.30 6.53 12.80
CA SER A 236 22.60 5.89 12.94
C SER A 236 22.64 4.56 12.19
N PHE A 237 23.85 4.08 11.86
CA PHE A 237 24.03 2.76 11.26
C PHE A 237 23.48 1.64 12.14
N TYR A 238 23.66 1.76 13.46
CA TYR A 238 23.13 0.80 14.42
C TYR A 238 21.60 0.75 14.39
N HIS A 239 20.91 1.89 14.40
CA HIS A 239 19.46 1.96 14.29
C HIS A 239 18.95 1.45 12.93
N CYS A 240 19.69 1.67 11.84
CA CYS A 240 19.37 1.06 10.55
C CYS A 240 19.45 -0.47 10.59
N LEU A 241 20.47 -1.04 11.24
CA LEU A 241 20.61 -2.49 11.42
C LEU A 241 19.49 -3.04 12.31
N GLN A 242 19.19 -2.37 13.41
CA GLN A 242 18.13 -2.75 14.34
C GLN A 242 16.77 -2.79 13.65
N ASN A 243 16.41 -1.74 12.90
CA ASN A 243 15.19 -1.73 12.09
C ASN A 243 15.15 -2.85 11.05
N SER A 244 16.31 -3.17 10.45
CA SER A 244 16.39 -4.27 9.50
C SER A 244 16.21 -5.62 10.18
N ALA A 245 16.81 -5.82 11.35
CA ALA A 245 16.69 -7.05 12.13
C ALA A 245 15.25 -7.29 12.59
N HIS A 246 14.59 -6.26 13.10
CA HIS A 246 13.18 -6.35 13.52
C HIS A 246 12.23 -6.85 12.40
N GLN A 247 12.54 -6.56 11.15
CA GLN A 247 11.71 -7.02 10.02
C GLN A 247 11.76 -8.54 9.80
N PHE A 248 12.80 -9.21 10.30
CA PHE A 248 12.95 -10.66 10.20
C PHE A 248 12.28 -11.40 11.36
N HIS A 249 11.91 -10.70 12.42
CA HIS A 249 11.17 -11.28 13.53
C HIS A 249 9.67 -11.34 13.19
N ASN A 250 9.11 -12.54 13.26
CA ASN A 250 7.67 -12.75 13.09
C ASN A 250 7.11 -13.47 14.31
N LYS A 251 5.90 -13.10 14.70
CA LYS A 251 5.16 -13.74 15.78
C LYS A 251 3.88 -14.36 15.22
N GLN A 252 3.68 -15.65 15.45
CA GLN A 252 2.46 -16.35 15.09
C GLN A 252 1.93 -17.09 16.32
N GLY A 253 0.85 -16.57 16.90
CA GLY A 253 0.37 -17.02 18.20
C GLY A 253 1.40 -16.72 19.29
N GLU A 254 1.81 -17.75 20.05
CA GLU A 254 2.86 -17.64 21.09
C GLU A 254 4.28 -17.91 20.55
N ASN A 255 4.40 -18.37 19.32
CA ASN A 255 5.69 -18.72 18.73
C ASN A 255 6.34 -17.52 18.07
N HIS A 256 7.65 -17.39 18.25
CA HIS A 256 8.50 -16.40 17.62
C HIS A 256 9.39 -17.07 16.57
N TYR A 257 9.42 -16.49 15.38
CA TYR A 257 10.19 -17.00 14.25
C TYR A 257 11.14 -15.94 13.73
N VAL A 258 12.30 -16.36 13.28
CA VAL A 258 13.21 -15.53 12.50
C VAL A 258 13.14 -15.97 11.05
N LEU A 259 12.75 -15.07 10.16
CA LEU A 259 12.65 -15.37 8.73
C LEU A 259 14.04 -15.33 8.10
N ALA A 260 14.39 -16.36 7.34
CA ALA A 260 15.70 -16.47 6.68
C ALA A 260 15.89 -15.47 5.54
N GLY A 261 14.82 -14.96 4.96
CA GLY A 261 14.86 -13.95 3.92
C GLY A 261 13.52 -13.63 3.29
N TYR A 262 13.29 -12.39 2.97
CA TYR A 262 12.13 -11.90 2.25
C TYR A 262 12.45 -11.70 0.77
N PRO A 263 11.51 -11.99 -0.13
CA PRO A 263 10.21 -12.68 0.00
C PRO A 263 10.30 -14.18 -0.29
N TRP A 264 11.52 -14.73 -0.40
CA TRP A 264 11.79 -16.05 -0.96
C TRP A 264 11.40 -17.19 -0.01
N PHE A 265 11.51 -16.95 1.28
CA PHE A 265 11.27 -17.96 2.30
C PHE A 265 10.04 -17.57 3.12
N LYS A 266 9.05 -18.46 3.12
CA LYS A 266 7.83 -18.33 3.93
C LYS A 266 8.02 -18.80 5.36
N CYS A 267 9.06 -19.60 5.61
CA CYS A 267 9.36 -20.21 6.92
C CYS A 267 10.82 -19.99 7.31
N CYS A 268 11.10 -20.23 8.56
CA CYS A 268 12.44 -20.15 9.13
C CYS A 268 13.30 -21.32 8.65
N LEU A 269 14.24 -21.10 7.74
CA LEU A 269 15.24 -22.09 7.36
C LEU A 269 16.22 -22.42 8.51
N LEU A 270 16.29 -21.56 9.53
CA LEU A 270 17.16 -21.77 10.68
C LEU A 270 16.75 -23.00 11.53
N TYR A 271 15.49 -23.43 11.44
CA TYR A 271 15.02 -24.66 12.10
C TYR A 271 15.50 -25.95 11.41
N THR A 272 15.89 -25.86 10.16
CA THR A 272 16.34 -27.03 9.36
C THR A 272 17.85 -27.07 9.16
N SER A 273 18.56 -26.00 9.54
CA SER A 273 20.02 -25.97 9.52
C SER A 273 20.52 -26.41 10.89
N PRO A 274 21.30 -27.49 11.00
CA PRO A 274 21.89 -27.89 12.27
C PRO A 274 22.71 -26.73 12.84
N SER A 275 22.48 -26.38 14.10
CA SER A 275 23.29 -25.39 14.76
C SER A 275 24.73 -25.92 14.89
N PRO A 276 25.75 -25.05 14.99
CA PRO A 276 27.11 -25.51 15.26
C PRO A 276 27.22 -26.41 16.49
N ARG A 277 26.29 -26.31 17.45
CA ARG A 277 26.19 -27.20 18.62
C ARG A 277 25.67 -28.59 18.27
N ASP A 278 24.72 -28.69 17.32
CA ASP A 278 24.14 -29.98 16.89
C ASP A 278 25.16 -30.84 16.12
N VAL A 279 26.21 -30.20 15.56
CA VAL A 279 27.31 -30.89 14.85
C VAL A 279 28.35 -31.45 15.84
N GLU A 280 28.48 -30.86 17.03
CA GLU A 280 29.42 -31.35 18.05
C GLU A 280 28.86 -32.55 18.83
N GLU A 281 27.55 -32.64 19.01
CA GLU A 281 26.91 -33.81 19.67
C GLU A 281 26.81 -35.07 18.80
N SER A 282 27.08 -34.95 17.49
CA SER A 282 27.07 -36.07 16.52
C SER A 282 28.46 -36.64 16.22
N ARG A 283 29.48 -36.27 16.95
CA ARG A 283 30.84 -36.81 16.95
C ARG A 283 31.11 -37.50 18.29
#